data_7c8b637aefd6796df047bbc61a063de9
#
_entry.id   7c8b637aefd6796df047bbc61a063de9
#
_cell.length_a   1.000
_cell.length_b   1.000
_cell.length_c   1.000
_cell.angle_alpha   90.00
_cell.angle_beta   90.00
_cell.angle_gamma   90.00
#
_symmetry.space_group_name_H-M   'P 1'
#
loop_
_entity.id
_entity.type
_entity.pdbx_description
1 polymer ?
#
loop_
_entity_poly.entity_id
_entity_poly.type
_entity_poly.pdbx_seq_one_letter_code
_entity_poly.pdbx_strand_id
1 'polypeptide(L)'
;MTVLFGSSFLLLIPAIILAGYAQWKVRSTYAKYSTVAASNRITAQQTAERILANAMISNVDIETSQRPLSDHYDPTKKILSLSAPDSSSLSAVGIAAHEAGHAIQHSQNYAPLTLRTSIVPIAKFGSQLALPLFFLGIFTQASSFITFGIIAFSAAVLFTLITLPVEFDASRRAIVALRANHIVNEEEIGGVKEVLFAAALTYVAAAAMAGIQLLMMLSARRRR
;
A
#
# COMPACT_ATOMS: atom_id res chain seq x y z
N MET A 1 22.43 0.47 -31.16
CA MET A 1 22.11 0.13 -29.77
C MET A 1 21.72 1.32 -28.89
N THR A 2 22.17 2.51 -29.17
CA THR A 2 22.01 3.73 -28.36
C THR A 2 20.62 4.40 -28.44
N VAL A 3 19.83 4.16 -29.48
CA VAL A 3 18.49 4.78 -29.67
C VAL A 3 17.37 3.96 -29.02
N LEU A 4 17.66 2.71 -28.61
CA LEU A 4 16.66 1.75 -28.07
C LEU A 4 16.23 2.06 -26.63
N PHE A 5 17.07 2.73 -25.85
CA PHE A 5 16.77 3.07 -24.45
C PHE A 5 16.32 4.53 -24.25
N GLY A 6 16.70 5.45 -25.17
CA GLY A 6 16.52 6.88 -24.95
C GLY A 6 15.06 7.33 -24.79
N SER A 7 14.18 6.99 -25.70
CA SER A 7 12.78 7.46 -25.67
C SER A 7 11.90 6.73 -24.63
N SER A 8 12.21 5.46 -24.33
CA SER A 8 11.45 4.69 -23.35
C SER A 8 11.78 5.09 -21.91
N PHE A 9 13.02 5.53 -21.64
CA PHE A 9 13.40 6.06 -20.32
C PHE A 9 12.68 7.36 -19.98
N LEU A 10 12.34 8.18 -20.98
CA LEU A 10 11.58 9.42 -20.73
C LEU A 10 10.19 9.12 -20.14
N LEU A 11 9.62 7.96 -20.42
CA LEU A 11 8.34 7.54 -19.83
C LEU A 11 8.43 7.25 -18.34
N LEU A 12 9.64 6.92 -17.82
CA LEU A 12 9.82 6.70 -16.37
C LEU A 12 9.88 8.00 -15.58
N ILE A 13 10.28 9.12 -16.21
CA ILE A 13 10.45 10.39 -15.49
C ILE A 13 9.19 10.83 -14.74
N PRO A 14 7.99 10.86 -15.36
CA PRO A 14 6.77 11.22 -14.64
C PRO A 14 6.47 10.28 -13.46
N ALA A 15 6.71 8.98 -13.61
CA ALA A 15 6.49 8.01 -12.53
C ALA A 15 7.49 8.15 -11.39
N ILE A 16 8.76 8.46 -11.70
CA ILE A 16 9.79 8.74 -10.69
C ILE A 16 9.45 10.02 -9.92
N ILE A 17 9.01 11.07 -10.63
CA ILE A 17 8.57 12.33 -10.00
C ILE A 17 7.36 12.06 -9.09
N LEU A 18 6.38 11.30 -9.58
CA LEU A 18 5.21 10.92 -8.78
C LEU A 18 5.61 10.12 -7.53
N ALA A 19 6.51 9.15 -7.67
CA ALA A 19 7.01 8.36 -6.55
C ALA A 19 7.77 9.22 -5.52
N GLY A 20 8.63 10.12 -6.00
CA GLY A 20 9.34 11.09 -5.15
C GLY A 20 8.38 12.03 -4.41
N TYR A 21 7.38 12.56 -5.12
CA TYR A 21 6.33 13.39 -4.53
C TYR A 21 5.51 12.62 -3.48
N ALA A 22 5.09 11.38 -3.78
CA ALA A 22 4.32 10.56 -2.85
C ALA A 22 5.14 10.29 -1.56
N GLN A 23 6.41 9.95 -1.67
CA GLN A 23 7.30 9.72 -0.53
C GLN A 23 7.50 11.00 0.31
N TRP A 24 7.72 12.14 -0.36
CA TRP A 24 7.82 13.42 0.32
C TRP A 24 6.51 13.77 1.03
N LYS A 25 5.35 13.58 0.37
CA LYS A 25 4.04 13.88 0.91
C LYS A 25 3.74 13.03 2.15
N VAL A 26 4.05 11.73 2.13
CA VAL A 26 3.89 10.86 3.30
C VAL A 26 4.71 11.36 4.48
N ARG A 27 6.01 11.61 4.26
CA ARG A 27 6.91 12.04 5.35
C ARG A 27 6.50 13.39 5.92
N SER A 28 6.20 14.37 5.06
CA SER A 28 5.81 15.71 5.49
C SER A 28 4.47 15.71 6.22
N THR A 29 3.49 14.95 5.72
CA THR A 29 2.16 14.86 6.33
C THR A 29 2.22 14.10 7.66
N TYR A 30 2.96 12.98 7.70
CA TYR A 30 3.19 12.26 8.94
C TYR A 30 3.87 13.16 9.99
N ALA A 31 4.95 13.84 9.64
CA ALA A 31 5.66 14.75 10.56
C ALA A 31 4.73 15.86 11.08
N LYS A 32 3.91 16.47 10.21
CA LYS A 32 2.93 17.49 10.59
C LYS A 32 1.93 16.98 11.64
N TYR A 33 1.32 15.82 11.39
CA TYR A 33 0.25 15.29 12.23
C TYR A 33 0.73 14.37 13.36
N SER A 34 2.00 14.02 13.43
CA SER A 34 2.60 13.34 14.58
C SER A 34 2.73 14.24 15.80
N THR A 35 2.71 15.57 15.61
CA THR A 35 2.77 16.57 16.68
C THR A 35 1.39 17.06 17.12
N VAL A 36 0.33 16.72 16.39
CA VAL A 36 -1.05 17.12 16.68
C VAL A 36 -1.75 15.97 17.39
N ALA A 37 -2.02 16.12 18.67
CA ALA A 37 -2.76 15.11 19.44
C ALA A 37 -4.26 15.21 19.16
N ALA A 38 -4.95 14.07 19.15
CA ALA A 38 -6.42 14.02 19.15
C ALA A 38 -6.94 14.69 20.44
N SER A 39 -8.03 15.45 20.34
CA SER A 39 -8.57 16.27 21.45
C SER A 39 -8.99 15.42 22.64
N ASN A 40 -9.45 14.21 22.42
CA ASN A 40 -9.81 13.26 23.48
C ASN A 40 -8.64 12.44 24.02
N ARG A 41 -7.41 12.66 23.50
CA ARG A 41 -6.18 11.96 23.90
C ARG A 41 -6.22 10.42 23.79
N ILE A 42 -7.13 9.87 22.97
CA ILE A 42 -7.18 8.43 22.70
C ILE A 42 -5.90 7.99 21.98
N THR A 43 -5.32 6.87 22.39
CA THR A 43 -4.11 6.35 21.74
C THR A 43 -4.42 5.55 20.48
N ALA A 44 -3.40 5.26 19.67
CA ALA A 44 -3.51 4.42 18.48
C ALA A 44 -4.02 3.01 18.84
N GLN A 45 -3.49 2.42 19.92
CA GLN A 45 -3.96 1.11 20.41
C GLN A 45 -5.43 1.17 20.82
N GLN A 46 -5.82 2.11 21.67
CA GLN A 46 -7.21 2.29 22.08
C GLN A 46 -8.15 2.55 20.88
N THR A 47 -7.66 3.24 19.86
CA THR A 47 -8.40 3.47 18.61
C THR A 47 -8.69 2.16 17.90
N ALA A 48 -7.66 1.32 17.70
CA ALA A 48 -7.83 0.02 17.07
C ALA A 48 -8.78 -0.88 17.88
N GLU A 49 -8.56 -1.00 19.21
CA GLU A 49 -9.40 -1.77 20.13
C GLU A 49 -10.88 -1.36 20.04
N ARG A 50 -11.14 -0.05 20.08
CA ARG A 50 -12.50 0.49 20.03
C ARG A 50 -13.17 0.24 18.70
N ILE A 51 -12.45 0.39 17.58
CA ILE A 51 -12.97 0.10 16.24
C ILE A 51 -13.27 -1.38 16.08
N LEU A 52 -12.35 -2.26 16.49
CA LEU A 52 -12.52 -3.71 16.41
C LEU A 52 -13.71 -4.18 17.28
N ALA A 53 -13.80 -3.70 18.52
CA ALA A 53 -14.91 -4.04 19.42
C ALA A 53 -16.26 -3.64 18.84
N ASN A 54 -16.39 -2.42 18.31
CA ASN A 54 -17.64 -1.94 17.71
C ASN A 54 -17.98 -2.64 16.39
N ALA A 55 -16.98 -3.18 15.70
CA ALA A 55 -17.18 -4.04 14.54
C ALA A 55 -17.44 -5.52 14.92
N MET A 56 -17.53 -5.85 16.21
CA MET A 56 -17.69 -7.21 16.76
C MET A 56 -16.57 -8.17 16.32
N ILE A 57 -15.35 -7.65 16.19
CA ILE A 57 -14.14 -8.42 15.82
C ILE A 57 -13.35 -8.67 17.10
N SER A 58 -13.40 -9.91 17.62
CA SER A 58 -12.73 -10.31 18.87
C SER A 58 -11.51 -11.21 18.67
N ASN A 59 -11.22 -11.59 17.44
CA ASN A 59 -10.19 -12.56 17.09
C ASN A 59 -8.99 -11.93 16.35
N VAL A 60 -8.71 -10.67 16.67
CA VAL A 60 -7.55 -9.93 16.16
C VAL A 60 -6.72 -9.47 17.35
N ASP A 61 -5.47 -9.90 17.40
CA ASP A 61 -4.51 -9.48 18.40
C ASP A 61 -3.81 -8.19 17.98
N ILE A 62 -3.54 -7.30 18.95
CA ILE A 62 -2.81 -6.05 18.70
C ILE A 62 -1.41 -6.19 19.27
N GLU A 63 -0.40 -5.94 18.42
CA GLU A 63 1.01 -6.04 18.77
C GLU A 63 1.75 -4.72 18.51
N THR A 64 2.86 -4.52 19.23
CA THR A 64 3.76 -3.40 18.95
C THR A 64 4.79 -3.79 17.91
N SER A 65 4.84 -3.01 16.81
CA SER A 65 5.88 -3.17 15.80
C SER A 65 7.20 -2.55 16.25
N GLN A 66 8.31 -3.26 15.97
CA GLN A 66 9.67 -2.82 16.34
C GLN A 66 10.22 -1.71 15.43
N ARG A 67 9.59 -1.43 14.29
CA ARG A 67 10.09 -0.47 13.29
C ARG A 67 9.13 0.69 13.12
N PRO A 68 9.62 1.93 13.04
CA PRO A 68 8.78 3.07 12.71
C PRO A 68 8.08 2.90 11.34
N LEU A 69 6.84 3.33 11.25
CA LEU A 69 6.03 3.28 10.03
C LEU A 69 5.91 1.88 9.41
N SER A 70 5.88 0.85 10.24
CA SER A 70 5.67 -0.53 9.82
C SER A 70 4.34 -1.10 10.35
N ASP A 71 3.40 -0.21 10.58
CA ASP A 71 2.03 -0.57 10.93
C ASP A 71 1.43 -1.43 9.82
N HIS A 72 0.73 -2.49 10.20
CA HIS A 72 0.08 -3.37 9.23
C HIS A 72 -0.92 -4.31 9.91
N TYR A 73 -1.89 -4.76 9.13
CA TYR A 73 -2.76 -5.87 9.48
C TYR A 73 -2.36 -7.13 8.70
N ASP A 74 -2.08 -8.23 9.39
CA ASP A 74 -1.84 -9.55 8.79
C ASP A 74 -3.14 -10.39 8.84
N PRO A 75 -3.84 -10.57 7.71
CA PRO A 75 -5.08 -11.33 7.68
C PRO A 75 -4.87 -12.83 7.93
N THR A 76 -3.67 -13.36 7.69
CA THR A 76 -3.37 -14.78 7.89
C THR A 76 -3.19 -15.10 9.37
N LYS A 77 -2.49 -14.25 10.09
CA LYS A 77 -2.25 -14.39 11.52
C LYS A 77 -3.33 -13.72 12.37
N LYS A 78 -4.13 -12.84 11.78
CA LYS A 78 -5.08 -11.95 12.45
C LYS A 78 -4.40 -11.06 13.50
N ILE A 79 -3.28 -10.46 13.11
CA ILE A 79 -2.50 -9.56 13.95
C ILE A 79 -2.55 -8.16 13.37
N LEU A 80 -2.82 -7.16 14.22
CA LEU A 80 -2.72 -5.75 13.92
C LEU A 80 -1.50 -5.18 14.63
N SER A 81 -0.45 -4.87 13.88
CA SER A 81 0.81 -4.33 14.41
C SER A 81 0.84 -2.82 14.32
N LEU A 82 1.17 -2.14 15.43
CA LEU A 82 1.27 -0.69 15.53
C LEU A 82 2.69 -0.27 15.91
N SER A 83 3.24 0.71 15.20
CA SER A 83 4.58 1.25 15.46
C SER A 83 4.61 2.30 16.59
N ALA A 84 3.47 2.90 16.90
CA ALA A 84 3.32 3.91 17.95
C ALA A 84 2.01 3.73 18.74
N PRO A 85 1.82 2.58 19.45
CA PRO A 85 0.56 2.21 20.10
C PRO A 85 0.11 3.23 21.15
N ASP A 86 1.05 3.83 21.89
CA ASP A 86 0.78 4.78 22.96
C ASP A 86 0.59 6.23 22.48
N SER A 87 0.80 6.48 21.17
CA SER A 87 0.66 7.82 20.61
C SER A 87 -0.81 8.19 20.43
N SER A 88 -1.18 9.39 20.88
CA SER A 88 -2.49 10.01 20.62
C SER A 88 -2.45 11.00 19.45
N SER A 89 -1.40 11.00 18.63
CA SER A 89 -1.32 11.90 17.47
C SER A 89 -2.32 11.51 16.39
N LEU A 90 -2.78 12.50 15.61
CA LEU A 90 -3.72 12.25 14.51
C LEU A 90 -3.15 11.32 13.45
N SER A 91 -1.81 11.31 13.24
CA SER A 91 -1.18 10.35 12.35
C SER A 91 -1.28 8.92 12.89
N ALA A 92 -0.94 8.69 14.17
CA ALA A 92 -0.99 7.37 14.78
C ALA A 92 -2.42 6.83 14.89
N VAL A 93 -3.36 7.67 15.32
CA VAL A 93 -4.80 7.36 15.38
C VAL A 93 -5.35 7.02 14.00
N GLY A 94 -5.00 7.82 12.97
CA GLY A 94 -5.43 7.59 11.59
C GLY A 94 -4.88 6.28 11.00
N ILE A 95 -3.60 5.97 11.26
CA ILE A 95 -2.96 4.72 10.81
C ILE A 95 -3.59 3.52 11.53
N ALA A 96 -3.77 3.58 12.85
CA ALA A 96 -4.42 2.50 13.60
C ALA A 96 -5.84 2.23 13.11
N ALA A 97 -6.59 3.28 12.79
CA ALA A 97 -7.92 3.14 12.19
C ALA A 97 -7.87 2.51 10.78
N HIS A 98 -6.83 2.81 9.99
CA HIS A 98 -6.61 2.20 8.68
C HIS A 98 -6.37 0.69 8.78
N GLU A 99 -5.49 0.27 9.70
CA GLU A 99 -5.22 -1.15 9.93
C GLU A 99 -6.45 -1.88 10.48
N ALA A 100 -7.23 -1.24 11.37
CA ALA A 100 -8.53 -1.75 11.77
C ALA A 100 -9.52 -1.81 10.58
N GLY A 101 -9.42 -0.90 9.62
CA GLY A 101 -10.16 -0.93 8.35
C GLY A 101 -9.88 -2.20 7.54
N HIS A 102 -8.62 -2.66 7.47
CA HIS A 102 -8.26 -3.94 6.87
C HIS A 102 -8.83 -5.13 7.65
N ALA A 103 -8.84 -5.08 8.98
CA ALA A 103 -9.47 -6.12 9.79
C ALA A 103 -10.99 -6.20 9.53
N ILE A 104 -11.67 -5.05 9.35
CA ILE A 104 -13.08 -4.99 8.97
C ILE A 104 -13.28 -5.57 7.56
N GLN A 105 -12.43 -5.24 6.58
CA GLN A 105 -12.48 -5.87 5.26
C GLN A 105 -12.38 -7.38 5.33
N HIS A 106 -11.44 -7.88 6.13
CA HIS A 106 -11.21 -9.30 6.32
C HIS A 106 -12.43 -9.99 6.95
N SER A 107 -13.00 -9.43 8.02
CA SER A 107 -14.18 -9.99 8.70
C SER A 107 -15.40 -10.04 7.80
N GLN A 108 -15.52 -9.12 6.83
CA GLN A 108 -16.61 -9.05 5.86
C GLN A 108 -16.33 -9.81 4.56
N ASN A 109 -15.23 -10.57 4.48
CA ASN A 109 -14.82 -11.29 3.27
C ASN A 109 -14.76 -10.38 2.03
N TYR A 110 -14.21 -9.17 2.17
CA TYR A 110 -14.08 -8.22 1.07
C TYR A 110 -13.26 -8.81 -0.07
N ALA A 111 -13.93 -9.10 -1.19
CA ALA A 111 -13.36 -9.87 -2.29
C ALA A 111 -12.00 -9.36 -2.81
N PRO A 112 -11.76 -8.03 -2.98
CA PRO A 112 -10.43 -7.54 -3.38
C PRO A 112 -9.33 -7.87 -2.37
N LEU A 113 -9.58 -7.83 -1.04
CA LEU A 113 -8.60 -8.21 -0.03
C LEU A 113 -8.29 -9.71 -0.09
N THR A 114 -9.31 -10.56 -0.24
CA THR A 114 -9.14 -12.00 -0.39
C THR A 114 -8.32 -12.33 -1.62
N LEU A 115 -8.62 -11.70 -2.76
CA LEU A 115 -7.87 -11.85 -4.00
C LEU A 115 -6.41 -11.38 -3.83
N ARG A 116 -6.19 -10.18 -3.25
CA ARG A 116 -4.85 -9.66 -2.94
C ARG A 116 -4.05 -10.68 -2.14
N THR A 117 -4.62 -11.20 -1.06
CA THR A 117 -3.94 -12.14 -0.17
C THR A 117 -3.57 -13.44 -0.89
N SER A 118 -4.46 -13.97 -1.71
CA SER A 118 -4.21 -15.23 -2.45
C SER A 118 -3.13 -15.10 -3.53
N ILE A 119 -2.98 -13.92 -4.16
CA ILE A 119 -1.98 -13.72 -5.22
C ILE A 119 -0.62 -13.22 -4.71
N VAL A 120 -0.48 -12.86 -3.41
CA VAL A 120 0.81 -12.43 -2.81
C VAL A 120 1.98 -13.36 -3.15
N PRO A 121 1.90 -14.70 -2.94
CA PRO A 121 3.03 -15.58 -3.26
C PRO A 121 3.40 -15.53 -4.75
N ILE A 122 2.41 -15.55 -5.63
CA ILE A 122 2.61 -15.49 -7.10
C ILE A 122 3.27 -14.15 -7.49
N ALA A 123 2.77 -13.04 -6.95
CA ALA A 123 3.32 -11.71 -7.23
C ALA A 123 4.74 -11.56 -6.70
N LYS A 124 5.04 -12.13 -5.51
CA LYS A 124 6.37 -12.11 -4.91
C LYS A 124 7.39 -12.88 -5.76
N PHE A 125 7.09 -14.11 -6.13
CA PHE A 125 7.96 -14.91 -7.01
C PHE A 125 8.06 -14.28 -8.40
N GLY A 126 6.93 -13.82 -8.95
CA GLY A 126 6.89 -13.16 -10.25
C GLY A 126 7.79 -11.92 -10.29
N SER A 127 7.69 -11.03 -9.29
CA SER A 127 8.51 -9.82 -9.25
C SER A 127 10.02 -10.11 -9.11
N GLN A 128 10.39 -11.14 -8.35
CA GLN A 128 11.80 -11.52 -8.17
C GLN A 128 12.42 -12.11 -9.43
N LEU A 129 11.66 -12.91 -10.19
CA LEU A 129 12.15 -13.60 -11.37
C LEU A 129 11.99 -12.78 -12.66
N ALA A 130 11.08 -11.81 -12.68
CA ALA A 130 10.72 -11.07 -13.89
C ALA A 130 11.93 -10.41 -14.59
N LEU A 131 12.67 -9.57 -13.86
CA LEU A 131 13.82 -8.86 -14.42
C LEU A 131 14.99 -9.79 -14.76
N PRO A 132 15.42 -10.73 -13.89
CA PRO A 132 16.43 -11.71 -14.25
C PRO A 132 16.11 -12.48 -15.53
N LEU A 133 14.89 -13.01 -15.66
CA LEU A 133 14.46 -13.72 -16.86
C LEU A 133 14.45 -12.82 -18.08
N PHE A 134 13.91 -11.61 -17.95
CA PHE A 134 13.85 -10.65 -19.05
C PHE A 134 15.24 -10.29 -19.57
N PHE A 135 16.20 -9.97 -18.68
CA PHE A 135 17.57 -9.65 -19.09
C PHE A 135 18.30 -10.86 -19.63
N LEU A 136 18.14 -12.05 -19.03
CA LEU A 136 18.71 -13.29 -19.56
C LEU A 136 18.25 -13.52 -21.00
N GLY A 137 16.95 -13.33 -21.27
CA GLY A 137 16.41 -13.43 -22.62
C GLY A 137 16.96 -12.40 -23.59
N ILE A 138 17.27 -11.18 -23.10
CA ILE A 138 17.95 -10.15 -23.90
C ILE A 138 19.38 -10.57 -24.26
N PHE A 139 20.16 -11.03 -23.30
CA PHE A 139 21.59 -11.39 -23.49
C PHE A 139 21.75 -12.67 -24.34
N THR A 140 20.90 -13.67 -24.10
CA THR A 140 20.94 -14.95 -24.84
C THR A 140 20.18 -14.91 -26.15
N GLN A 141 19.48 -13.80 -26.45
CA GLN A 141 18.58 -13.66 -27.60
C GLN A 141 17.43 -14.70 -27.62
N ALA A 142 17.14 -15.30 -26.49
CA ALA A 142 16.07 -16.29 -26.34
C ALA A 142 14.73 -15.62 -26.04
N SER A 143 13.84 -15.57 -27.00
CA SER A 143 12.52 -14.93 -26.90
C SER A 143 11.62 -15.54 -25.83
N SER A 144 11.80 -16.83 -25.51
CA SER A 144 11.08 -17.52 -24.43
C SER A 144 11.34 -16.89 -23.07
N PHE A 145 12.59 -16.61 -22.71
CA PHE A 145 12.93 -15.98 -21.42
C PHE A 145 12.38 -14.56 -21.34
N ILE A 146 12.39 -13.78 -22.44
CA ILE A 146 11.76 -12.46 -22.48
C ILE A 146 10.27 -12.60 -22.19
N THR A 147 9.61 -13.56 -22.81
CA THR A 147 8.18 -13.80 -22.63
C THR A 147 7.84 -14.19 -21.19
N PHE A 148 8.58 -15.14 -20.62
CA PHE A 148 8.39 -15.53 -19.22
C PHE A 148 8.65 -14.39 -18.25
N GLY A 149 9.67 -13.55 -18.49
CA GLY A 149 9.91 -12.35 -17.70
C GLY A 149 8.75 -11.36 -17.74
N ILE A 150 8.16 -11.13 -18.91
CA ILE A 150 6.98 -10.27 -19.09
C ILE A 150 5.76 -10.85 -18.37
N ILE A 151 5.49 -12.14 -18.50
CA ILE A 151 4.36 -12.81 -17.83
C ILE A 151 4.53 -12.70 -16.30
N ALA A 152 5.73 -12.99 -15.79
CA ALA A 152 6.04 -12.89 -14.38
C ALA A 152 5.86 -11.45 -13.86
N PHE A 153 6.29 -10.44 -14.62
CA PHE A 153 6.11 -9.05 -14.26
C PHE A 153 4.65 -8.60 -14.32
N SER A 154 3.88 -9.13 -15.27
CA SER A 154 2.44 -8.85 -15.37
C SER A 154 1.67 -9.26 -14.12
N ALA A 155 2.07 -10.36 -13.46
CA ALA A 155 1.49 -10.76 -12.17
C ALA A 155 1.76 -9.71 -11.07
N ALA A 156 2.97 -9.13 -11.03
CA ALA A 156 3.30 -8.05 -10.11
C ALA A 156 2.48 -6.77 -10.39
N VAL A 157 2.30 -6.41 -11.67
CA VAL A 157 1.44 -5.27 -12.06
C VAL A 157 0.00 -5.51 -11.62
N LEU A 158 -0.54 -6.70 -11.88
CA LEU A 158 -1.91 -7.06 -11.46
C LEU A 158 -2.07 -6.96 -9.94
N PHE A 159 -1.07 -7.41 -9.18
CA PHE A 159 -1.07 -7.27 -7.72
C PHE A 159 -1.16 -5.79 -7.29
N THR A 160 -0.39 -4.89 -7.89
CA THR A 160 -0.47 -3.46 -7.56
C THR A 160 -1.83 -2.87 -7.87
N LEU A 161 -2.44 -3.25 -9.00
CA LEU A 161 -3.78 -2.78 -9.38
C LEU A 161 -4.88 -3.28 -8.43
N ILE A 162 -4.81 -4.55 -8.00
CA ILE A 162 -5.77 -5.13 -7.03
C ILE A 162 -5.58 -4.49 -5.64
N THR A 163 -4.36 -4.09 -5.30
CA THR A 163 -4.06 -3.44 -4.02
C THR A 163 -4.73 -2.07 -3.91
N LEU A 164 -4.86 -1.29 -4.99
CA LEU A 164 -5.45 0.05 -4.96
C LEU A 164 -6.87 0.08 -4.34
N PRO A 165 -7.86 -0.68 -4.81
CA PRO A 165 -9.20 -0.66 -4.22
C PRO A 165 -9.20 -1.14 -2.75
N VAL A 166 -8.28 -2.03 -2.36
CA VAL A 166 -8.14 -2.49 -0.97
C VAL A 166 -7.73 -1.33 -0.07
N GLU A 167 -6.70 -0.58 -0.46
CA GLU A 167 -6.16 0.54 0.33
C GLU A 167 -7.13 1.73 0.42
N PHE A 168 -7.79 2.06 -0.70
CA PHE A 168 -8.81 3.13 -0.70
C PHE A 168 -10.03 2.76 0.15
N ASP A 169 -10.50 1.50 0.08
CA ASP A 169 -11.62 1.05 0.89
C ASP A 169 -11.25 0.96 2.38
N ALA A 170 -10.05 0.49 2.74
CA ALA A 170 -9.57 0.49 4.13
C ALA A 170 -9.54 1.92 4.70
N SER A 171 -8.99 2.89 3.95
CA SER A 171 -8.97 4.30 4.34
C SER A 171 -10.39 4.89 4.49
N ARG A 172 -11.31 4.54 3.59
CA ARG A 172 -12.73 4.93 3.70
C ARG A 172 -13.37 4.37 4.97
N ARG A 173 -13.15 3.08 5.26
CA ARG A 173 -13.64 2.42 6.49
C ARG A 173 -13.06 3.04 7.74
N ALA A 174 -11.77 3.38 7.74
CA ALA A 174 -11.12 4.10 8.82
C ALA A 174 -11.83 5.41 9.16
N ILE A 175 -12.10 6.25 8.16
CA ILE A 175 -12.80 7.53 8.35
C ILE A 175 -14.22 7.32 8.88
N VAL A 176 -14.96 6.35 8.33
CA VAL A 176 -16.31 6.02 8.81
C VAL A 176 -16.27 5.53 10.27
N ALA A 177 -15.33 4.64 10.60
CA ALA A 177 -15.19 4.11 11.95
C ALA A 177 -14.78 5.19 12.98
N LEU A 178 -13.84 6.07 12.62
CA LEU A 178 -13.44 7.19 13.49
C LEU A 178 -14.61 8.11 13.83
N ARG A 179 -15.46 8.41 12.85
CA ARG A 179 -16.69 9.22 13.06
C ARG A 179 -17.72 8.50 13.89
N ALA A 180 -18.08 7.28 13.49
CA ALA A 180 -19.13 6.50 14.16
C ALA A 180 -18.81 6.22 15.63
N ASN A 181 -17.54 6.14 15.96
CA ASN A 181 -17.06 5.91 17.32
C ASN A 181 -16.71 7.19 18.09
N HIS A 182 -16.91 8.38 17.48
CA HIS A 182 -16.54 9.67 18.08
C HIS A 182 -15.08 9.70 18.59
N ILE A 183 -14.16 9.09 17.82
CA ILE A 183 -12.73 8.98 18.18
C ILE A 183 -12.02 10.30 17.93
N VAL A 184 -12.38 10.99 16.86
CA VAL A 184 -11.89 12.32 16.49
C VAL A 184 -13.07 13.21 16.09
N ASN A 185 -12.90 14.51 16.22
CA ASN A 185 -13.91 15.49 15.78
C ASN A 185 -13.82 15.76 14.25
N GLU A 186 -14.76 16.55 13.70
CA GLU A 186 -14.79 16.81 12.25
C GLU A 186 -13.61 17.66 11.74
N GLU A 187 -13.02 18.51 12.59
CA GLU A 187 -11.82 19.27 12.22
C GLU A 187 -10.60 18.34 12.12
N GLU A 188 -10.48 17.42 13.08
CA GLU A 188 -9.40 16.42 13.12
C GLU A 188 -9.49 15.39 11.98
N ILE A 189 -10.70 15.06 11.53
CA ILE A 189 -10.92 14.20 10.35
C ILE A 189 -10.22 14.73 9.11
N GLY A 190 -10.12 16.06 8.95
CA GLY A 190 -9.35 16.68 7.88
C GLY A 190 -7.89 16.23 7.88
N GLY A 191 -7.25 16.28 9.06
CA GLY A 191 -5.86 15.85 9.24
C GLY A 191 -5.66 14.36 9.00
N VAL A 192 -6.55 13.52 9.53
CA VAL A 192 -6.50 12.07 9.28
C VAL A 192 -6.64 11.77 7.79
N LYS A 193 -7.57 12.41 7.08
CA LYS A 193 -7.71 12.25 5.62
C LYS A 193 -6.44 12.62 4.87
N GLU A 194 -5.75 13.70 5.25
CA GLU A 194 -4.48 14.06 4.63
C GLU A 194 -3.41 12.97 4.83
N VAL A 195 -3.33 12.37 6.03
CA VAL A 195 -2.40 11.27 6.31
C VAL A 195 -2.71 10.06 5.44
N LEU A 196 -3.96 9.61 5.44
CA LEU A 196 -4.38 8.43 4.69
C LEU A 196 -4.27 8.63 3.16
N PHE A 197 -4.61 9.83 2.67
CA PHE A 197 -4.44 10.17 1.26
C PHE A 197 -2.95 10.17 0.84
N ALA A 198 -2.07 10.72 1.69
CA ALA A 198 -0.64 10.70 1.43
C ALA A 198 -0.11 9.25 1.33
N ALA A 199 -0.54 8.36 2.23
CA ALA A 199 -0.21 6.95 2.16
C ALA A 199 -0.74 6.29 0.87
N ALA A 200 -2.01 6.55 0.51
CA ALA A 200 -2.62 6.01 -0.72
C ALA A 200 -1.90 6.42 -2.00
N LEU A 201 -1.31 7.63 -2.06
CA LEU A 201 -0.51 8.09 -3.21
C LEU A 201 0.71 7.18 -3.47
N THR A 202 1.26 6.53 -2.47
CA THR A 202 2.40 5.62 -2.66
C THR A 202 1.99 4.38 -3.46
N TYR A 203 0.79 3.86 -3.24
CA TYR A 203 0.23 2.75 -4.01
C TYR A 203 -0.09 3.15 -5.45
N VAL A 204 -0.61 4.37 -5.65
CA VAL A 204 -0.84 4.93 -7.00
C VAL A 204 0.49 5.06 -7.75
N ALA A 205 1.52 5.60 -7.10
CA ALA A 205 2.84 5.74 -7.70
C ALA A 205 3.48 4.38 -8.03
N ALA A 206 3.33 3.39 -7.14
CA ALA A 206 3.82 2.03 -7.39
C ALA A 206 3.11 1.37 -8.58
N ALA A 207 1.79 1.50 -8.69
CA ALA A 207 1.02 0.97 -9.82
C ALA A 207 1.39 1.66 -11.14
N ALA A 208 1.55 2.98 -11.13
CA ALA A 208 1.98 3.74 -12.31
C ALA A 208 3.39 3.31 -12.77
N MET A 209 4.34 3.17 -11.83
CA MET A 209 5.69 2.72 -12.10
C MET A 209 5.71 1.31 -12.70
N ALA A 210 4.98 0.38 -12.08
CA ALA A 210 4.88 -1.00 -12.56
C ALA A 210 4.25 -1.08 -13.95
N GLY A 211 3.18 -0.32 -14.21
CA GLY A 211 2.54 -0.23 -15.52
C GLY A 211 3.49 0.28 -16.61
N ILE A 212 4.23 1.36 -16.34
CA ILE A 212 5.20 1.92 -17.29
C ILE A 212 6.35 0.92 -17.54
N GLN A 213 6.87 0.27 -16.51
CA GLN A 213 7.91 -0.75 -16.67
C GLN A 213 7.43 -1.92 -17.54
N LEU A 214 6.19 -2.38 -17.35
CA LEU A 214 5.61 -3.42 -18.18
C LEU A 214 5.51 -2.98 -19.67
N LEU A 215 5.05 -1.75 -19.91
CA LEU A 215 4.99 -1.20 -21.28
C LEU A 215 6.37 -1.12 -21.91
N MET A 216 7.40 -0.78 -21.15
CA MET A 216 8.80 -0.77 -21.64
C MET A 216 9.28 -2.17 -22.01
N MET A 217 9.00 -3.19 -21.18
CA MET A 217 9.34 -4.58 -21.46
C MET A 217 8.64 -5.08 -22.72
N LEU A 218 7.36 -4.77 -22.88
CA LEU A 218 6.58 -5.11 -24.09
C LEU A 218 7.13 -4.41 -25.34
N SER A 219 7.50 -3.14 -25.22
CA SER A 219 8.08 -2.36 -26.32
C SER A 219 9.45 -2.89 -26.76
N ALA A 220 10.28 -3.30 -25.80
CA ALA A 220 11.58 -3.91 -26.07
C ALA A 220 11.45 -5.25 -26.80
N ARG A 221 10.41 -6.06 -26.46
CA ARG A 221 10.10 -7.30 -27.17
C ARG A 221 9.66 -7.06 -28.62
N ARG A 222 8.82 -6.04 -28.87
CA ARG A 222 8.28 -5.77 -30.24
C ARG A 222 9.34 -5.31 -31.24
N ARG A 223 10.45 -4.75 -30.76
CA ARG A 223 11.53 -4.22 -31.61
C ARG A 223 12.59 -5.26 -31.96
N ARG A 224 12.41 -6.50 -31.56
CA ARG A 224 13.27 -7.65 -31.86
C ARG A 224 12.54 -8.66 -32.75
#